data_08a8e22939130e0621655195ac6151dc
#
_entry.id   08a8e22939130e0621655195ac6151dc
#
_cell.length_a   1.000
_cell.length_b   1.000
_cell.length_c   1.000
_cell.angle_alpha   90.00
_cell.angle_beta   90.00
_cell.angle_gamma   90.00
#
_symmetry.space_group_name_H-M   'P 1'
#
loop_
_entity.id
_entity.type
_entity.pdbx_description
1 polymer ?
#
loop_
_entity_poly.entity_id
_entity_poly.type
_entity_poly.pdbx_seq_one_letter_code
_entity_poly.pdbx_strand_id
1 'polypeptide(L)'
;MNETIPPAFEDTSPPKTSALAIWSLVLGILSLACFSIFAAIPGVICGHKALSRIKYSGGRISGQGLAIGGLVTGYLGIAWAVIFIPMMLAIAIPNFVKARTTAQANACINNLRQIDAAANEFALEHHKQTGDAINFPDDLTPYIKLDSQGKIPSCPAGGIYSIKKVGDMPTCSLGTTVTPAHVLPQ
;
A
#
# COMPACT_ATOMS: atom_id res chain seq x y z
N MET A 1 -32.35 51.18 56.98
CA MET A 1 -32.85 49.98 56.31
C MET A 1 -31.62 49.24 55.79
N ASN A 2 -31.24 48.13 56.48
CA ASN A 2 -30.11 47.26 56.05
C ASN A 2 -30.69 46.19 55.13
N GLU A 3 -30.51 46.34 53.87
CA GLU A 3 -30.76 45.23 52.92
C GLU A 3 -29.67 44.18 53.07
N THR A 4 -29.99 43.09 53.73
CA THR A 4 -29.14 41.89 53.75
C THR A 4 -29.25 41.23 52.38
N ILE A 5 -28.20 41.39 51.57
CA ILE A 5 -28.02 40.67 50.32
C ILE A 5 -28.00 39.17 50.67
N PRO A 6 -28.89 38.34 50.08
CA PRO A 6 -28.89 36.91 50.34
C PRO A 6 -27.57 36.31 49.81
N PRO A 7 -26.97 35.31 50.50
CA PRO A 7 -25.74 34.69 50.03
C PRO A 7 -26.01 34.06 48.66
N ALA A 8 -25.14 34.35 47.69
CA ALA A 8 -25.14 33.73 46.39
C ALA A 8 -25.09 32.19 46.54
N PHE A 9 -26.06 31.50 46.02
CA PHE A 9 -26.05 30.03 45.99
C PHE A 9 -24.80 29.59 45.22
N GLU A 10 -23.77 29.16 45.96
CA GLU A 10 -22.65 28.43 45.36
C GLU A 10 -23.20 27.09 44.83
N ASP A 11 -23.19 26.97 43.51
CA ASP A 11 -23.54 25.72 42.85
C ASP A 11 -22.48 24.65 43.18
N THR A 12 -22.78 23.82 44.20
CA THR A 12 -21.90 22.75 44.71
C THR A 12 -21.94 21.50 43.84
N SER A 13 -22.46 21.59 42.62
CA SER A 13 -22.42 20.44 41.70
C SER A 13 -20.95 20.10 41.34
N PRO A 14 -20.56 18.81 41.37
CA PRO A 14 -19.18 18.40 41.04
C PRO A 14 -18.83 18.82 39.61
N PRO A 15 -17.60 19.30 39.38
CA PRO A 15 -17.19 19.78 38.05
C PRO A 15 -17.30 18.68 37.00
N LYS A 16 -17.99 18.95 35.88
CA LYS A 16 -18.19 18.01 34.80
C LYS A 16 -16.89 17.79 34.04
N THR A 17 -16.55 16.51 33.78
CA THR A 17 -15.38 16.16 32.97
C THR A 17 -15.58 16.59 31.51
N SER A 18 -14.59 17.21 30.91
CA SER A 18 -14.63 17.63 29.53
C SER A 18 -14.68 16.42 28.58
N ALA A 19 -15.70 16.33 27.73
CA ALA A 19 -15.80 15.30 26.69
C ALA A 19 -14.59 15.35 25.74
N LEU A 20 -14.07 16.54 25.44
CA LEU A 20 -12.87 16.69 24.61
C LEU A 20 -11.61 16.11 25.25
N ALA A 21 -11.51 16.16 26.61
CA ALA A 21 -10.40 15.54 27.32
C ALA A 21 -10.46 14.00 27.23
N ILE A 22 -11.65 13.43 27.31
CA ILE A 22 -11.86 11.98 27.13
C ILE A 22 -11.51 11.56 25.72
N TRP A 23 -12.02 12.25 24.69
CA TRP A 23 -11.70 11.97 23.31
C TRP A 23 -10.21 12.13 22.98
N SER A 24 -9.54 13.12 23.56
CA SER A 24 -8.09 13.29 23.43
C SER A 24 -7.32 12.06 23.93
N LEU A 25 -7.69 11.54 25.09
CA LEU A 25 -7.04 10.35 25.66
C LEU A 25 -7.32 9.09 24.82
N VAL A 26 -8.58 8.88 24.42
CA VAL A 26 -8.98 7.72 23.60
C VAL A 26 -8.24 7.73 22.27
N LEU A 27 -8.23 8.87 21.56
CA LEU A 27 -7.52 9.01 20.28
C LEU A 27 -6.01 8.91 20.45
N GLY A 28 -5.45 9.42 21.56
CA GLY A 28 -4.04 9.29 21.88
C GLY A 28 -3.61 7.84 22.10
N ILE A 29 -4.39 7.06 22.86
CA ILE A 29 -4.12 5.62 23.06
C ILE A 29 -4.29 4.86 21.75
N LEU A 30 -5.35 5.16 20.98
CA LEU A 30 -5.62 4.51 19.69
C LEU A 30 -4.48 4.78 18.69
N SER A 31 -3.85 5.95 18.74
CA SER A 31 -2.71 6.28 17.88
C SER A 31 -1.50 5.38 18.14
N LEU A 32 -1.25 5.02 19.39
CA LEU A 32 -0.17 4.08 19.75
C LEU A 32 -0.49 2.64 19.37
N ALA A 33 -1.74 2.22 19.59
CA ALA A 33 -2.16 0.82 19.35
C ALA A 33 -2.22 0.47 17.84
N CYS A 34 -2.65 1.43 17.00
CA CYS A 34 -2.91 1.21 15.57
C CYS A 34 -1.87 1.88 14.64
N PHE A 35 -0.75 2.41 15.15
CA PHE A 35 0.24 3.20 14.39
C PHE A 35 -0.41 4.32 13.55
N SER A 36 -1.54 4.83 13.97
CA SER A 36 -2.35 5.72 13.17
C SER A 36 -2.04 7.19 13.46
N ILE A 37 -1.21 7.79 12.61
CA ILE A 37 -0.98 9.25 12.61
C ILE A 37 -2.30 10.02 12.44
N PHE A 38 -3.29 9.39 11.77
CA PHE A 38 -4.64 9.95 11.57
C PHE A 38 -5.43 10.08 12.87
N ALA A 39 -5.17 9.24 13.87
CA ALA A 39 -5.77 9.37 15.19
C ALA A 39 -4.98 10.32 16.10
N ALA A 40 -3.65 10.39 15.94
CA ALA A 40 -2.78 11.24 16.73
C ALA A 40 -3.08 12.74 16.51
N ILE A 41 -3.22 13.17 15.27
CA ILE A 41 -3.46 14.58 14.92
C ILE A 41 -4.76 15.11 15.56
N PRO A 42 -5.95 14.50 15.34
CA PRO A 42 -7.17 14.96 16.01
C PRO A 42 -7.11 14.80 17.54
N GLY A 43 -6.40 13.77 18.05
CA GLY A 43 -6.17 13.62 19.49
C GLY A 43 -5.45 14.79 20.11
N VAL A 44 -4.36 15.27 19.51
CA VAL A 44 -3.60 16.45 19.93
C VAL A 44 -4.44 17.73 19.82
N ILE A 45 -5.19 17.90 18.74
CA ILE A 45 -6.10 19.06 18.56
C ILE A 45 -7.16 19.08 19.67
N CYS A 46 -7.80 17.95 19.95
CA CYS A 46 -8.78 17.83 21.03
C CYS A 46 -8.18 18.10 22.39
N GLY A 47 -6.96 17.65 22.65
CA GLY A 47 -6.23 17.89 23.90
C GLY A 47 -5.95 19.36 24.15
N HIS A 48 -5.45 20.09 23.15
CA HIS A 48 -5.22 21.54 23.26
C HIS A 48 -6.51 22.32 23.46
N LYS A 49 -7.58 21.98 22.73
CA LYS A 49 -8.89 22.60 22.92
C LYS A 49 -9.49 22.28 24.29
N ALA A 50 -9.30 21.06 24.81
CA ALA A 50 -9.75 20.69 26.14
C ALA A 50 -9.04 21.48 27.21
N LEU A 51 -7.70 21.59 27.17
CA LEU A 51 -6.93 22.39 28.11
C LEU A 51 -7.33 23.87 28.09
N SER A 52 -7.52 24.44 26.92
CA SER A 52 -7.98 25.83 26.79
C SER A 52 -9.35 26.03 27.45
N ARG A 53 -10.33 25.13 27.17
CA ARG A 53 -11.66 25.21 27.78
C ARG A 53 -11.62 25.05 29.31
N ILE A 54 -10.84 24.11 29.80
CA ILE A 54 -10.68 23.89 31.27
C ILE A 54 -10.10 25.11 31.93
N LYS A 55 -9.05 25.71 31.33
CA LYS A 55 -8.40 26.94 31.86
C LYS A 55 -9.37 28.11 31.98
N TYR A 56 -10.24 28.33 30.99
CA TYR A 56 -11.19 29.44 30.97
C TYR A 56 -12.53 29.15 31.69
N SER A 57 -12.73 27.93 32.21
CA SER A 57 -13.98 27.55 32.86
C SER A 57 -14.13 28.02 34.32
N GLY A 58 -13.07 28.56 34.91
CA GLY A 58 -13.07 28.98 36.33
C GLY A 58 -13.38 27.83 37.29
N GLY A 59 -12.94 26.60 37.00
CA GLY A 59 -13.14 25.42 37.86
C GLY A 59 -14.42 24.64 37.60
N ARG A 60 -15.29 25.08 36.68
CA ARG A 60 -16.55 24.39 36.35
C ARG A 60 -16.36 23.13 35.53
N ILE A 61 -15.23 23.02 34.79
CA ILE A 61 -14.89 21.86 33.95
C ILE A 61 -13.62 21.23 34.50
N SER A 62 -13.64 19.92 34.70
CA SER A 62 -12.50 19.09 35.12
C SER A 62 -11.98 18.21 33.98
N GLY A 63 -10.88 17.49 34.22
CA GLY A 63 -10.30 16.56 33.28
C GLY A 63 -8.95 17.03 32.69
N GLN A 64 -8.26 17.94 33.35
CA GLN A 64 -6.94 18.45 32.95
C GLN A 64 -5.92 17.30 32.78
N GLY A 65 -5.89 16.32 33.70
CA GLY A 65 -5.00 15.21 33.64
C GLY A 65 -5.27 14.30 32.42
N LEU A 66 -6.56 14.11 32.05
CA LEU A 66 -6.96 13.35 30.85
C LEU A 66 -6.51 14.05 29.56
N ALA A 67 -6.65 15.39 29.52
CA ALA A 67 -6.23 16.17 28.37
C ALA A 67 -4.70 16.16 28.20
N ILE A 68 -3.94 16.27 29.30
CA ILE A 68 -2.47 16.17 29.28
C ILE A 68 -2.04 14.75 28.88
N GLY A 69 -2.66 13.71 29.46
CA GLY A 69 -2.40 12.32 29.08
C GLY A 69 -2.64 12.06 27.58
N GLY A 70 -3.74 12.57 27.03
CA GLY A 70 -4.04 12.51 25.60
C GLY A 70 -3.04 13.25 24.71
N LEU A 71 -2.54 14.41 25.17
CA LEU A 71 -1.48 15.14 24.46
C LEU A 71 -0.15 14.38 24.47
N VAL A 72 0.27 13.87 25.61
CA VAL A 72 1.53 13.11 25.75
C VAL A 72 1.48 11.86 24.86
N THR A 73 0.40 11.06 24.92
CA THR A 73 0.26 9.86 24.07
C THR A 73 0.14 10.23 22.60
N GLY A 74 -0.54 11.32 22.26
CA GLY A 74 -0.63 11.81 20.87
C GLY A 74 0.73 12.23 20.29
N TYR A 75 1.53 12.99 21.04
CA TYR A 75 2.88 13.39 20.61
C TYR A 75 3.83 12.20 20.54
N LEU A 76 3.75 11.24 21.47
CA LEU A 76 4.52 10.00 21.41
C LEU A 76 4.13 9.20 20.17
N GLY A 77 2.85 9.13 19.82
CA GLY A 77 2.36 8.47 18.61
C GLY A 77 2.91 9.12 17.34
N ILE A 78 2.97 10.44 17.27
CA ILE A 78 3.56 11.17 16.13
C ILE A 78 5.06 10.91 16.05
N ALA A 79 5.81 11.02 17.16
CA ALA A 79 7.24 10.75 17.18
C ALA A 79 7.57 9.33 16.75
N TRP A 80 6.80 8.36 17.23
CA TRP A 80 6.90 6.96 16.82
C TRP A 80 6.66 6.81 15.32
N ALA A 81 5.60 7.39 14.77
CA ALA A 81 5.27 7.31 13.34
C ALA A 81 6.37 7.91 12.45
N VAL A 82 6.96 9.05 12.85
CA VAL A 82 8.05 9.72 12.10
C VAL A 82 9.30 8.83 11.99
N ILE A 83 9.56 7.98 12.98
CA ILE A 83 10.72 7.07 12.98
C ILE A 83 10.38 5.76 12.27
N PHE A 84 9.23 5.16 12.60
CA PHE A 84 8.87 3.81 12.14
C PHE A 84 8.38 3.76 10.71
N ILE A 85 7.66 4.79 10.22
CA ILE A 85 7.17 4.80 8.83
C ILE A 85 8.33 4.77 7.83
N PRO A 86 9.36 5.64 7.92
CA PRO A 86 10.50 5.57 7.02
C PRO A 86 11.27 4.26 7.12
N MET A 87 11.42 3.71 8.34
CA MET A 87 12.09 2.42 8.55
C MET A 87 11.32 1.27 7.87
N MET A 88 10.01 1.23 8.00
CA MET A 88 9.15 0.26 7.32
C MET A 88 9.23 0.41 5.80
N LEU A 89 9.20 1.65 5.29
CA LEU A 89 9.33 1.91 3.86
C LEU A 89 10.69 1.50 3.30
N ALA A 90 11.76 1.71 4.06
CA ALA A 90 13.11 1.30 3.67
C ALA A 90 13.22 -0.21 3.45
N ILE A 91 12.45 -1.01 4.19
CA ILE A 91 12.38 -2.47 4.02
C ILE A 91 11.35 -2.86 2.94
N ALA A 92 10.20 -2.19 2.93
CA ALA A 92 9.08 -2.55 2.06
C ALA A 92 9.35 -2.23 0.58
N ILE A 93 9.96 -1.07 0.28
CA ILE A 93 10.22 -0.63 -1.10
C ILE A 93 11.11 -1.62 -1.86
N PRO A 94 12.32 -2.02 -1.39
CA PRO A 94 13.16 -2.96 -2.12
C PRO A 94 12.49 -4.33 -2.28
N ASN A 95 11.77 -4.80 -1.28
CA ASN A 95 11.03 -6.06 -1.36
C ASN A 95 9.90 -6.01 -2.39
N PHE A 96 9.16 -4.89 -2.45
CA PHE A 96 8.11 -4.68 -3.44
C PHE A 96 8.68 -4.62 -4.87
N VAL A 97 9.79 -3.89 -5.08
CA VAL A 97 10.45 -3.82 -6.38
C VAL A 97 10.89 -5.21 -6.82
N LYS A 98 11.54 -5.98 -5.94
CA LYS A 98 11.96 -7.36 -6.22
C LYS A 98 10.77 -8.28 -6.54
N ALA A 99 9.69 -8.21 -5.78
CA ALA A 99 8.49 -8.98 -6.05
C ALA A 99 7.87 -8.63 -7.42
N ARG A 100 7.81 -7.34 -7.76
CA ARG A 100 7.32 -6.86 -9.05
C ARG A 100 8.18 -7.37 -10.21
N THR A 101 9.50 -7.25 -10.13
CA THR A 101 10.40 -7.72 -11.20
C THR A 101 10.31 -9.23 -11.38
N THR A 102 10.20 -9.98 -10.28
CA THR A 102 9.99 -11.45 -10.34
C THR A 102 8.65 -11.80 -10.98
N ALA A 103 7.58 -11.09 -10.64
CA ALA A 103 6.28 -11.31 -11.25
C ALA A 103 6.29 -11.00 -12.76
N GLN A 104 6.97 -9.94 -13.18
CA GLN A 104 7.14 -9.59 -14.60
C GLN A 104 7.95 -10.65 -15.37
N ALA A 105 9.03 -11.16 -14.78
CA ALA A 105 9.82 -12.24 -15.36
C ALA A 105 9.00 -13.52 -15.51
N ASN A 106 8.27 -13.93 -14.49
CA ASN A 106 7.42 -15.10 -14.53
C ASN A 106 6.29 -14.98 -15.59
N ALA A 107 5.69 -13.81 -15.71
CA ALA A 107 4.69 -13.56 -16.75
C ALA A 107 5.32 -13.65 -18.16
N CYS A 108 6.53 -13.09 -18.35
CA CYS A 108 7.26 -13.23 -19.60
C CYS A 108 7.57 -14.69 -19.94
N ILE A 109 8.07 -15.46 -18.97
CA ILE A 109 8.35 -16.90 -19.15
C ILE A 109 7.09 -17.68 -19.51
N ASN A 110 5.95 -17.35 -18.89
CA ASN A 110 4.67 -17.99 -19.23
C ASN A 110 4.23 -17.63 -20.66
N ASN A 111 4.43 -16.41 -21.12
CA ASN A 111 4.16 -16.03 -22.51
C ASN A 111 5.08 -16.77 -23.49
N LEU A 112 6.37 -16.92 -23.17
CA LEU A 112 7.30 -17.71 -23.97
C LEU A 112 6.85 -19.18 -24.07
N ARG A 113 6.38 -19.79 -22.96
CA ARG A 113 5.81 -21.16 -23.00
C ARG A 113 4.59 -21.27 -23.89
N GLN A 114 3.72 -20.25 -23.90
CA GLN A 114 2.57 -20.22 -24.80
C GLN A 114 3.00 -20.10 -26.26
N ILE A 115 4.01 -19.29 -26.57
CA ILE A 115 4.57 -19.14 -27.91
C ILE A 115 5.19 -20.48 -28.37
N ASP A 116 5.93 -21.16 -27.48
CA ASP A 116 6.51 -22.46 -27.77
C ASP A 116 5.44 -23.53 -28.06
N ALA A 117 4.41 -23.59 -27.23
CA ALA A 117 3.29 -24.48 -27.42
C ALA A 117 2.55 -24.21 -28.75
N ALA A 118 2.31 -22.94 -29.07
CA ALA A 118 1.68 -22.52 -30.31
C ALA A 118 2.54 -22.89 -31.56
N ALA A 119 3.86 -22.75 -31.44
CA ALA A 119 4.76 -23.15 -32.52
C ALA A 119 4.72 -24.65 -32.79
N ASN A 120 4.61 -25.47 -31.75
CA ASN A 120 4.44 -26.93 -31.88
C ASN A 120 3.07 -27.29 -32.46
N GLU A 121 1.99 -26.61 -32.06
CA GLU A 121 0.64 -26.84 -32.59
C GLU A 121 0.56 -26.44 -34.06
N PHE A 122 1.08 -25.29 -34.45
CA PHE A 122 1.22 -24.85 -35.84
C PHE A 122 1.98 -25.86 -36.68
N ALA A 123 3.10 -26.40 -36.17
CA ALA A 123 3.90 -27.37 -36.87
C ALA A 123 3.14 -28.68 -37.14
N LEU A 124 2.37 -29.16 -36.16
CA LEU A 124 1.55 -30.36 -36.29
C LEU A 124 0.44 -30.16 -37.32
N GLU A 125 -0.28 -29.04 -37.27
CA GLU A 125 -1.42 -28.79 -38.15
C GLU A 125 -1.00 -28.56 -39.62
N HIS A 126 0.14 -27.88 -39.82
CA HIS A 126 0.68 -27.57 -41.14
C HIS A 126 1.72 -28.58 -41.65
N HIS A 127 1.88 -29.73 -40.97
CA HIS A 127 2.87 -30.76 -41.31
C HIS A 127 4.30 -30.22 -41.47
N LYS A 128 4.67 -29.21 -40.67
CA LYS A 128 6.00 -28.60 -40.68
C LYS A 128 6.99 -29.48 -39.92
N GLN A 129 8.24 -29.43 -40.33
CA GLN A 129 9.34 -30.17 -39.69
C GLN A 129 10.22 -29.19 -38.87
N THR A 130 10.97 -29.76 -37.95
CA THR A 130 11.99 -28.97 -37.19
C THR A 130 12.94 -28.30 -38.18
N GLY A 131 13.12 -27.00 -38.04
CA GLY A 131 13.92 -26.16 -38.92
C GLY A 131 13.13 -25.35 -39.94
N ASP A 132 11.84 -25.66 -40.16
CA ASP A 132 10.98 -24.88 -41.06
C ASP A 132 10.74 -23.48 -40.49
N ALA A 133 10.63 -22.50 -41.39
CA ALA A 133 10.45 -21.10 -41.00
C ALA A 133 9.04 -20.83 -40.42
N ILE A 134 9.00 -19.97 -39.42
CA ILE A 134 7.78 -19.42 -38.81
C ILE A 134 7.78 -17.90 -39.03
N ASN A 135 6.68 -17.36 -39.56
CA ASN A 135 6.43 -15.92 -39.62
C ASN A 135 5.77 -15.47 -38.33
N PHE A 136 6.57 -15.08 -37.36
CA PHE A 136 6.07 -14.56 -36.09
C PHE A 136 5.72 -13.07 -36.21
N PRO A 137 4.56 -12.59 -35.75
CA PRO A 137 3.54 -13.31 -34.97
C PRO A 137 2.43 -13.99 -35.76
N ASP A 138 2.34 -13.76 -37.07
CA ASP A 138 1.14 -14.05 -37.87
C ASP A 138 0.76 -15.54 -37.88
N ASP A 139 1.73 -16.44 -38.08
CA ASP A 139 1.51 -17.89 -38.13
C ASP A 139 1.04 -18.46 -36.78
N LEU A 140 1.41 -17.81 -35.65
CA LEU A 140 1.11 -18.30 -34.30
C LEU A 140 -0.11 -17.65 -33.66
N THR A 141 -0.60 -16.54 -34.24
CA THR A 141 -1.77 -15.82 -33.70
C THR A 141 -3.02 -16.70 -33.53
N PRO A 142 -3.35 -17.65 -34.41
CA PRO A 142 -4.52 -18.52 -34.24
C PRO A 142 -4.41 -19.49 -33.04
N TYR A 143 -3.19 -19.82 -32.62
CA TYR A 143 -2.89 -20.83 -31.60
C TYR A 143 -2.59 -20.26 -30.22
N ILE A 144 -2.58 -18.93 -30.09
CA ILE A 144 -2.30 -18.24 -28.82
C ILE A 144 -3.53 -17.47 -28.37
N LYS A 145 -3.79 -17.51 -27.06
CA LYS A 145 -4.81 -16.63 -26.48
C LYS A 145 -4.36 -15.17 -26.60
N LEU A 146 -5.10 -14.41 -27.38
CA LEU A 146 -4.83 -13.00 -27.62
C LEU A 146 -5.28 -12.13 -26.44
N ASP A 147 -4.68 -10.96 -26.32
CA ASP A 147 -5.07 -9.92 -25.39
C ASP A 147 -6.38 -9.24 -25.81
N SER A 148 -6.84 -8.23 -25.05
CA SER A 148 -8.05 -7.46 -25.35
C SER A 148 -7.96 -6.64 -26.65
N GLN A 149 -6.77 -6.51 -27.24
CA GLN A 149 -6.52 -5.81 -28.49
C GLN A 149 -6.35 -6.77 -29.67
N GLY A 150 -6.51 -8.06 -29.47
CA GLY A 150 -6.34 -9.09 -30.48
C GLY A 150 -4.89 -9.35 -30.85
N LYS A 151 -3.94 -9.08 -29.96
CA LYS A 151 -2.51 -9.29 -30.14
C LYS A 151 -1.98 -10.34 -29.18
N ILE A 152 -0.85 -10.95 -29.56
CA ILE A 152 -0.09 -11.82 -28.63
C ILE A 152 0.34 -10.97 -27.42
N PRO A 153 0.10 -11.44 -26.17
CA PRO A 153 0.46 -10.70 -24.97
C PRO A 153 1.94 -10.31 -24.97
N SER A 154 2.21 -9.03 -24.75
CA SER A 154 3.58 -8.49 -24.71
C SER A 154 4.29 -8.80 -23.39
N CYS A 155 5.62 -8.69 -23.37
CA CYS A 155 6.39 -8.80 -22.13
C CYS A 155 6.07 -7.63 -21.19
N PRO A 156 5.64 -7.89 -19.93
CA PRO A 156 5.30 -6.81 -18.98
C PRO A 156 6.46 -5.89 -18.61
N ALA A 157 7.70 -6.30 -18.89
CA ALA A 157 8.89 -5.49 -18.69
C ALA A 157 9.34 -4.76 -19.97
N GLY A 158 8.55 -4.81 -21.07
CA GLY A 158 8.83 -4.08 -22.31
C GLY A 158 9.74 -4.84 -23.30
N GLY A 159 9.97 -6.14 -23.09
CA GLY A 159 10.72 -6.96 -24.04
C GLY A 159 9.89 -7.35 -25.27
N ILE A 160 10.57 -7.71 -26.34
CA ILE A 160 9.99 -8.17 -27.61
C ILE A 160 10.25 -9.68 -27.75
N TYR A 161 9.21 -10.45 -28.09
CA TYR A 161 9.33 -11.87 -28.34
C TYR A 161 9.76 -12.15 -29.79
N SER A 162 10.51 -13.21 -29.98
CA SER A 162 10.89 -13.71 -31.29
C SER A 162 11.06 -15.23 -31.29
N ILE A 163 10.61 -15.84 -32.39
CA ILE A 163 10.89 -17.22 -32.76
C ILE A 163 11.05 -17.23 -34.27
N LYS A 164 11.95 -18.05 -34.81
CA LYS A 164 12.25 -18.04 -36.25
C LYS A 164 11.91 -19.35 -36.95
N LYS A 165 12.05 -20.46 -36.26
CA LYS A 165 11.90 -21.78 -36.84
C LYS A 165 11.16 -22.72 -35.90
N VAL A 166 10.52 -23.74 -36.44
CA VAL A 166 9.96 -24.83 -35.69
C VAL A 166 11.08 -25.57 -34.94
N GLY A 167 10.89 -25.77 -33.64
CA GLY A 167 11.88 -26.39 -32.75
C GLY A 167 12.90 -25.41 -32.14
N ASP A 168 12.90 -24.16 -32.58
CA ASP A 168 13.69 -23.10 -31.87
C ASP A 168 12.97 -22.74 -30.56
N MET A 169 13.73 -22.46 -29.51
CA MET A 169 13.16 -21.87 -28.29
C MET A 169 12.80 -20.39 -28.53
N PRO A 170 11.57 -19.98 -28.20
CA PRO A 170 11.21 -18.57 -28.28
C PRO A 170 12.03 -17.75 -27.30
N THR A 171 12.38 -16.56 -27.69
CA THR A 171 13.24 -15.67 -26.92
C THR A 171 12.58 -14.32 -26.63
N CYS A 172 12.99 -13.68 -25.53
CA CYS A 172 12.65 -12.31 -25.20
C CYS A 172 13.89 -11.44 -25.36
N SER A 173 13.74 -10.23 -25.92
CA SER A 173 14.86 -9.30 -26.11
C SER A 173 15.56 -8.90 -24.80
N LEU A 174 14.89 -9.00 -23.65
CA LEU A 174 15.49 -8.79 -22.34
C LEU A 174 16.36 -9.98 -21.89
N GLY A 175 16.00 -11.20 -22.28
CA GLY A 175 16.80 -12.42 -22.04
C GLY A 175 17.46 -12.49 -20.68
N THR A 176 18.79 -12.61 -20.66
CA THR A 176 19.63 -12.64 -19.46
C THR A 176 20.17 -11.25 -19.07
N THR A 177 19.83 -10.18 -19.78
CA THR A 177 20.32 -8.82 -19.50
C THR A 177 19.69 -8.19 -18.25
N VAL A 178 18.59 -8.77 -17.77
CA VAL A 178 17.86 -8.33 -16.58
C VAL A 178 17.81 -9.43 -15.52
N THR A 179 17.58 -9.03 -14.28
CA THR A 179 17.43 -9.95 -13.14
C THR A 179 16.06 -9.75 -12.48
N PRO A 180 15.23 -10.81 -12.39
CA PRO A 180 15.42 -12.18 -12.89
C PRO A 180 15.44 -12.26 -14.43
N ALA A 181 16.09 -13.30 -14.97
CA ALA A 181 16.19 -13.50 -16.41
C ALA A 181 14.83 -13.82 -17.06
N HIS A 182 14.62 -13.34 -18.29
CA HIS A 182 13.42 -13.53 -19.08
C HIS A 182 13.64 -14.63 -20.16
N VAL A 183 14.05 -15.80 -19.69
CA VAL A 183 14.36 -16.98 -20.56
C VAL A 183 13.58 -18.19 -20.09
N LEU A 184 13.28 -19.10 -21.02
CA LEU A 184 12.72 -20.40 -20.67
C LEU A 184 13.80 -21.21 -19.93
N PRO A 185 13.45 -21.84 -18.80
CA PRO A 185 14.33 -22.81 -18.18
C PRO A 185 14.45 -24.04 -19.09
N GLN A 186 15.69 -24.49 -19.27
CA GLN A 186 16.00 -25.73 -20.01
C GLN A 186 15.60 -26.94 -19.20
#